data_3d871e3228ee930d12819df130c06313
#
_entry.id   3d871e3228ee930d12819df130c06313
#
_cell.length_a   1.000
_cell.length_b   1.000
_cell.length_c   1.000
_cell.angle_alpha   90.00
_cell.angle_beta   90.00
_cell.angle_gamma   90.00
#
_symmetry.space_group_name_H-M   'P 1'
#
loop_
_entity.id
_entity.type
_entity.pdbx_description
1 polymer ?
#
loop_
_entity_poly.entity_id
_entity_poly.type
_entity_poly.pdbx_seq_one_letter_code
_entity_poly.pdbx_strand_id
1 'polypeptide(L)'
;MYSRAGEVEVHPWHLPVKTDTWPPTGEPEVHYFAQLAALNDCLYRHKTSSKFLVFQDLDEFIIPYNYDSWAELITDRIAQFGEPTVFYFKCIFFRKEWQKSSEQFEVAAEKYKSVILRHTMRESVYLPFGTRSKYILNPKFTSLVGVHQVWKKSGNEDSVPESEAGLHHYRTWELPNDPQVRMEDVRAINRFGSRLVDKLQQVWSRLDGVPMDINISVYGDHV
;
A
#
# COMPACT_ATOMS: atom_id res chain seq x y z
N MET A 1 -9.16 13.07 13.36
CA MET A 1 -9.05 14.19 12.41
C MET A 1 -9.61 13.82 11.05
N TYR A 2 -9.00 12.94 10.29
CA TYR A 2 -9.45 12.52 8.95
C TYR A 2 -10.86 11.93 8.93
N SER A 3 -11.24 11.15 9.96
CA SER A 3 -12.59 10.63 10.09
C SER A 3 -13.65 11.76 10.27
N ARG A 4 -13.31 12.82 10.99
CA ARG A 4 -14.22 13.99 11.15
C ARG A 4 -14.36 14.83 9.87
N ALA A 5 -13.35 14.78 9.00
CA ALA A 5 -13.39 15.45 7.70
C ALA A 5 -14.06 14.59 6.61
N GLY A 6 -14.47 13.36 6.93
CA GLY A 6 -15.03 12.42 5.98
C GLY A 6 -14.01 11.81 5.01
N GLU A 7 -12.70 12.03 5.27
CA GLU A 7 -11.63 11.50 4.42
C GLU A 7 -11.27 10.05 4.77
N VAL A 8 -11.57 9.63 6.01
CA VAL A 8 -11.32 8.25 6.49
C VAL A 8 -12.56 7.75 7.21
N GLU A 9 -13.01 6.58 6.82
CA GLU A 9 -14.05 5.83 7.51
C GLU A 9 -13.39 4.65 8.26
N VAL A 10 -13.68 4.52 9.55
CA VAL A 10 -13.15 3.45 10.39
C VAL A 10 -14.27 2.48 10.69
N HIS A 11 -14.11 1.24 10.24
CA HIS A 11 -15.03 0.14 10.53
C HIS A 11 -14.41 -0.74 11.62
N PRO A 12 -14.96 -0.76 12.85
CA PRO A 12 -14.53 -1.69 13.88
C PRO A 12 -14.71 -3.13 13.40
N TRP A 13 -13.65 -3.94 13.56
CA TRP A 13 -13.61 -5.33 13.09
C TRP A 13 -13.38 -6.27 14.28
N HIS A 14 -14.44 -6.43 15.09
CA HIS A 14 -14.41 -7.31 16.25
C HIS A 14 -14.93 -8.69 15.86
N LEU A 15 -14.07 -9.69 15.95
CA LEU A 15 -14.40 -11.06 15.66
C LEU A 15 -14.67 -11.80 16.98
N PRO A 16 -15.84 -12.41 17.18
CA PRO A 16 -16.16 -13.18 18.40
C PRO A 16 -15.58 -14.61 18.34
N VAL A 17 -14.54 -14.82 17.56
CA VAL A 17 -13.92 -16.10 17.27
C VAL A 17 -12.39 -16.00 17.40
N LYS A 18 -11.74 -17.13 17.65
CA LYS A 18 -10.29 -17.22 17.71
C LYS A 18 -9.71 -17.02 16.31
N THR A 19 -8.81 -16.07 16.18
CA THR A 19 -8.08 -15.78 14.94
C THR A 19 -6.61 -16.16 15.09
N ASP A 20 -5.90 -16.22 13.96
CA ASP A 20 -4.46 -16.43 13.91
C ASP A 20 -3.79 -15.41 13.01
N THR A 21 -2.51 -15.15 13.30
CA THR A 21 -1.63 -14.31 12.50
C THR A 21 -0.99 -15.11 11.36
N TRP A 22 -0.20 -14.45 10.53
CA TRP A 22 0.67 -15.13 9.57
C TRP A 22 2.14 -15.02 10.03
N PRO A 23 2.91 -16.14 10.11
CA PRO A 23 2.44 -17.52 9.93
C PRO A 23 1.51 -17.99 11.05
N PRO A 24 0.66 -19.00 10.82
CA PRO A 24 -0.26 -19.53 11.82
C PRO A 24 0.47 -20.08 13.04
N THR A 25 -0.05 -19.76 14.22
CA THR A 25 0.54 -20.18 15.51
C THR A 25 -0.26 -21.25 16.25
N GLY A 26 -1.31 -21.80 15.61
CA GLY A 26 -2.16 -22.82 16.18
C GLY A 26 -3.29 -23.24 15.27
N GLU A 27 -4.43 -23.63 15.85
CA GLU A 27 -5.65 -23.94 15.13
C GLU A 27 -6.68 -22.81 15.31
N PRO A 28 -6.66 -21.79 14.45
CA PRO A 28 -7.63 -20.71 14.51
C PRO A 28 -8.98 -21.15 13.93
N GLU A 29 -10.08 -20.57 14.43
CA GLU A 29 -11.39 -20.71 13.80
C GLU A 29 -11.49 -19.90 12.51
N VAL A 30 -10.75 -18.77 12.45
CA VAL A 30 -10.69 -17.90 11.28
C VAL A 30 -9.25 -17.47 11.04
N HIS A 31 -8.77 -17.69 9.82
CA HIS A 31 -7.42 -17.36 9.40
C HIS A 31 -7.22 -15.84 9.31
N TYR A 32 -6.08 -15.38 9.81
CA TYR A 32 -5.52 -14.03 9.64
C TYR A 32 -6.56 -12.92 9.84
N PHE A 33 -7.17 -12.87 11.02
CA PHE A 33 -8.16 -11.85 11.41
C PHE A 33 -9.34 -11.69 10.43
N ALA A 34 -9.67 -12.72 9.64
CA ALA A 34 -10.68 -12.65 8.58
C ALA A 34 -10.40 -11.54 7.54
N GLN A 35 -9.13 -11.23 7.24
CA GLN A 35 -8.75 -10.18 6.29
C GLN A 35 -9.49 -10.30 4.96
N LEU A 36 -9.65 -11.51 4.42
CA LEU A 36 -10.38 -11.73 3.18
C LEU A 36 -11.85 -11.30 3.26
N ALA A 37 -12.50 -11.52 4.41
CA ALA A 37 -13.87 -11.07 4.61
C ALA A 37 -13.93 -9.53 4.68
N ALA A 38 -12.99 -8.88 5.38
CA ALA A 38 -12.91 -7.43 5.46
C ALA A 38 -12.69 -6.77 4.09
N LEU A 39 -11.81 -7.34 3.25
CA LEU A 39 -11.59 -6.85 1.88
C LEU A 39 -12.86 -6.95 1.03
N ASN A 40 -13.58 -8.06 1.13
CA ASN A 40 -14.81 -8.26 0.37
C ASN A 40 -15.99 -7.43 0.94
N ASP A 41 -16.07 -7.21 2.25
CA ASP A 41 -17.02 -6.26 2.84
C ASP A 41 -16.79 -4.85 2.26
N CYS A 42 -15.55 -4.38 2.22
CA CYS A 42 -15.18 -3.12 1.57
C CYS A 42 -15.61 -3.06 0.10
N LEU A 43 -15.32 -4.12 -0.68
CA LEU A 43 -15.75 -4.22 -2.08
C LEU A 43 -17.25 -4.02 -2.23
N TYR A 44 -18.05 -4.72 -1.43
CA TYR A 44 -19.52 -4.68 -1.55
C TYR A 44 -20.12 -3.38 -1.03
N ARG A 45 -19.61 -2.79 0.03
CA ARG A 45 -20.04 -1.47 0.53
C ARG A 45 -19.87 -0.38 -0.52
N HIS A 46 -18.79 -0.41 -1.28
CA HIS A 46 -18.44 0.64 -2.22
C HIS A 46 -18.71 0.29 -3.69
N LYS A 47 -19.36 -0.84 -3.94
CA LYS A 47 -19.59 -1.38 -5.30
C LYS A 47 -20.36 -0.42 -6.22
N THR A 48 -21.27 0.36 -5.69
CA THR A 48 -22.13 1.27 -6.46
C THR A 48 -21.75 2.74 -6.31
N SER A 49 -20.98 3.07 -5.27
CA SER A 49 -20.60 4.46 -4.95
C SER A 49 -19.24 4.88 -5.50
N SER A 50 -18.37 3.93 -5.85
CA SER A 50 -17.02 4.20 -6.31
C SER A 50 -16.82 3.77 -7.77
N LYS A 51 -16.10 4.58 -8.56
CA LYS A 51 -15.67 4.20 -9.91
C LYS A 51 -14.53 3.20 -9.85
N PHE A 52 -13.58 3.42 -8.94
CA PHE A 52 -12.45 2.53 -8.69
C PHE A 52 -12.24 2.34 -7.18
N LEU A 53 -11.75 1.18 -6.80
CA LEU A 53 -11.28 0.86 -5.45
C LEU A 53 -9.81 0.46 -5.53
N VAL A 54 -9.05 0.88 -4.52
CA VAL A 54 -7.63 0.51 -4.33
C VAL A 54 -7.53 -0.39 -3.12
N PHE A 55 -6.87 -1.53 -3.27
CA PHE A 55 -6.57 -2.44 -2.17
C PHE A 55 -5.06 -2.49 -1.98
N GLN A 56 -4.59 -1.99 -0.85
CA GLN A 56 -3.17 -1.98 -0.48
C GLN A 56 -3.02 -1.96 1.05
N ASP A 57 -1.86 -2.37 1.54
CA ASP A 57 -1.52 -2.29 2.95
C ASP A 57 -0.94 -0.92 3.30
N LEU A 58 -0.85 -0.56 4.59
CA LEU A 58 -0.42 0.77 5.02
C LEU A 58 1.08 1.05 4.80
N ASP A 59 1.88 0.03 4.59
CA ASP A 59 3.31 0.10 4.27
C ASP A 59 3.60 -0.09 2.78
N GLU A 60 2.56 -0.06 1.94
CA GLU A 60 2.64 -0.20 0.49
C GLU A 60 2.11 1.04 -0.21
N PHE A 61 2.79 1.44 -1.31
CA PHE A 61 2.41 2.63 -2.07
C PHE A 61 2.50 2.35 -3.57
N ILE A 62 1.40 2.48 -4.28
CA ILE A 62 1.39 2.46 -5.75
C ILE A 62 1.95 3.81 -6.22
N ILE A 63 3.15 3.78 -6.79
CA ILE A 63 3.87 4.97 -7.26
C ILE A 63 3.84 5.02 -8.78
N PRO A 64 3.11 5.97 -9.40
CA PRO A 64 3.20 6.25 -10.84
C PRO A 64 4.51 7.00 -11.13
N TYR A 65 5.31 6.51 -12.09
CA TYR A 65 6.63 7.10 -12.36
C TYR A 65 6.57 8.25 -13.37
N ASN A 66 5.60 8.20 -14.28
CA ASN A 66 5.46 9.16 -15.38
C ASN A 66 4.23 10.08 -15.25
N TYR A 67 3.42 9.88 -14.20
CA TYR A 67 2.16 10.58 -13.97
C TYR A 67 2.13 11.26 -12.61
N ASP A 68 1.38 12.34 -12.47
CA ASP A 68 1.28 13.06 -11.18
C ASP A 68 0.18 12.52 -10.26
N SER A 69 -0.64 11.61 -10.78
CA SER A 69 -1.71 10.98 -10.03
C SER A 69 -2.08 9.60 -10.58
N TRP A 70 -2.76 8.79 -9.77
CA TRP A 70 -3.39 7.54 -10.23
C TRP A 70 -4.45 7.79 -11.30
N ALA A 71 -5.18 8.92 -11.21
CA ALA A 71 -6.21 9.26 -12.17
C ALA A 71 -5.63 9.48 -13.59
N GLU A 72 -4.49 10.16 -13.68
CA GLU A 72 -3.79 10.36 -14.96
C GLU A 72 -3.28 9.03 -15.52
N LEU A 73 -2.58 8.22 -14.72
CA LEU A 73 -2.11 6.90 -15.12
C LEU A 73 -3.27 6.04 -15.66
N ILE A 74 -4.36 5.92 -14.89
CA ILE A 74 -5.51 5.09 -15.26
C ILE A 74 -6.18 5.63 -16.52
N THR A 75 -6.34 6.95 -16.65
CA THR A 75 -6.95 7.56 -17.82
C THR A 75 -6.14 7.28 -19.10
N ASP A 76 -4.83 7.41 -19.00
CA ASP A 76 -3.93 7.15 -20.14
C ASP A 76 -3.94 5.65 -20.51
N ARG A 77 -3.89 4.74 -19.52
CA ARG A 77 -3.99 3.28 -19.74
C ARG A 77 -5.32 2.91 -20.42
N ILE A 78 -6.43 3.48 -19.96
CA ILE A 78 -7.74 3.27 -20.58
C ILE A 78 -7.78 3.77 -22.04
N ALA A 79 -7.18 4.92 -22.31
CA ALA A 79 -7.12 5.47 -23.65
C ALA A 79 -6.32 4.60 -24.64
N GLN A 80 -5.25 3.95 -24.15
CA GLN A 80 -4.37 3.11 -24.95
C GLN A 80 -4.90 1.68 -25.16
N PHE A 81 -5.50 1.09 -24.13
CA PHE A 81 -5.79 -0.37 -24.09
C PHE A 81 -7.27 -0.70 -23.86
N GLY A 82 -8.14 0.29 -23.75
CA GLY A 82 -9.53 0.11 -23.33
C GLY A 82 -9.68 0.08 -21.82
N GLU A 83 -10.91 -0.02 -21.32
CA GLU A 83 -11.21 -0.01 -19.88
C GLU A 83 -11.12 -1.42 -19.28
N PRO A 84 -10.02 -1.78 -18.61
CA PRO A 84 -9.92 -3.05 -17.92
C PRO A 84 -10.71 -3.01 -16.61
N THR A 85 -11.05 -4.19 -16.11
CA THR A 85 -11.68 -4.31 -14.78
C THR A 85 -10.68 -4.11 -13.66
N VAL A 86 -9.41 -4.49 -13.89
CA VAL A 86 -8.37 -4.47 -12.87
C VAL A 86 -7.06 -3.98 -13.47
N PHE A 87 -6.39 -3.07 -12.76
CA PHE A 87 -5.01 -2.67 -12.98
C PHE A 87 -4.15 -3.30 -11.90
N TYR A 88 -3.18 -4.13 -12.26
CA TYR A 88 -2.24 -4.76 -11.35
C TYR A 88 -0.90 -4.05 -11.32
N PHE A 89 -0.32 -3.95 -10.13
CA PHE A 89 0.99 -3.35 -9.88
C PHE A 89 1.91 -4.38 -9.24
N LYS A 90 3.07 -4.61 -9.84
CA LYS A 90 4.10 -5.49 -9.30
C LYS A 90 4.73 -4.88 -8.06
N CYS A 91 4.98 -5.73 -7.07
CA CYS A 91 5.64 -5.36 -5.83
C CYS A 91 7.16 -5.29 -6.00
N ILE A 92 7.76 -4.29 -5.38
CA ILE A 92 9.20 -4.15 -5.17
C ILE A 92 9.48 -3.77 -3.73
N PHE A 93 10.40 -4.48 -3.07
CA PHE A 93 10.73 -4.23 -1.69
C PHE A 93 11.73 -3.11 -1.51
N PHE A 94 11.37 -2.11 -0.71
CA PHE A 94 12.25 -1.14 -0.10
C PHE A 94 12.54 -1.63 1.32
N ARG A 95 13.78 -2.13 1.54
CA ARG A 95 14.16 -2.72 2.82
C ARG A 95 14.54 -1.63 3.82
N LYS A 96 13.86 -1.58 4.96
CA LYS A 96 14.11 -0.58 6.01
C LYS A 96 15.51 -0.68 6.62
N GLU A 97 16.13 -1.85 6.61
CA GLU A 97 17.52 -2.09 7.02
C GLU A 97 18.55 -1.49 6.06
N TRP A 98 18.15 -1.16 4.82
CA TRP A 98 19.02 -0.52 3.82
C TRP A 98 18.79 0.98 3.78
N GLN A 99 18.94 1.63 4.93
CA GLN A 99 18.67 3.06 5.04
C GLN A 99 19.59 3.89 4.13
N LYS A 100 18.97 4.71 3.30
CA LYS A 100 19.63 5.82 2.62
C LYS A 100 18.54 6.84 2.33
N SER A 101 18.56 7.96 3.01
CA SER A 101 17.74 9.13 2.70
C SER A 101 18.37 9.94 1.57
N SER A 102 17.56 10.64 0.81
CA SER A 102 18.05 11.73 -0.04
C SER A 102 18.52 12.88 0.85
N GLU A 103 19.72 13.42 0.62
CA GLU A 103 20.24 14.57 1.38
C GLU A 103 19.23 15.73 1.44
N GLN A 104 18.53 15.98 0.34
CA GLN A 104 17.52 17.01 0.22
C GLN A 104 16.38 16.85 1.24
N PHE A 105 16.00 15.62 1.57
CA PHE A 105 14.82 15.34 2.40
C PHE A 105 15.14 14.70 3.76
N GLU A 106 16.41 14.59 4.13
CA GLU A 106 16.83 13.91 5.36
C GLU A 106 16.17 14.48 6.62
N VAL A 107 16.17 15.80 6.77
CA VAL A 107 15.54 16.48 7.91
C VAL A 107 14.01 16.22 7.95
N ALA A 108 13.35 16.28 6.81
CA ALA A 108 11.93 16.00 6.73
C ALA A 108 11.60 14.51 6.97
N ALA A 109 12.43 13.61 6.45
CA ALA A 109 12.30 12.17 6.67
C ALA A 109 12.36 11.82 8.14
N GLU A 110 13.32 12.42 8.88
CA GLU A 110 13.46 12.21 10.32
C GLU A 110 12.32 12.85 11.11
N LYS A 111 12.02 14.12 10.83
CA LYS A 111 10.97 14.87 11.54
C LYS A 111 9.60 14.21 11.42
N TYR A 112 9.22 13.79 10.22
CA TYR A 112 7.88 13.25 9.91
C TYR A 112 7.81 11.73 9.92
N LYS A 113 8.89 11.04 10.26
CA LYS A 113 9.00 9.57 10.24
C LYS A 113 8.53 8.94 8.91
N SER A 114 8.77 9.64 7.80
CA SER A 114 8.31 9.24 6.48
C SER A 114 9.16 8.12 5.91
N VAL A 115 8.58 6.94 5.73
CA VAL A 115 9.27 5.78 5.15
C VAL A 115 9.69 6.05 3.69
N ILE A 116 8.87 6.78 2.92
CA ILE A 116 9.15 7.10 1.52
C ILE A 116 10.37 8.00 1.38
N LEU A 117 10.48 9.04 2.24
CA LEU A 117 11.62 9.96 2.21
C LEU A 117 12.89 9.35 2.80
N ARG A 118 12.75 8.39 3.72
CA ARG A 118 13.87 7.77 4.45
C ARG A 118 14.53 6.63 3.70
N HIS A 119 13.76 5.80 2.99
CA HIS A 119 14.26 4.56 2.40
C HIS A 119 14.24 4.64 0.88
N THR A 120 15.42 4.85 0.27
CA THR A 120 15.61 4.92 -1.18
C THR A 120 16.26 3.67 -1.77
N MET A 121 16.64 2.72 -0.90
CA MET A 121 17.26 1.48 -1.34
C MET A 121 16.24 0.35 -1.45
N ARG A 122 16.19 -0.28 -2.62
CA ARG A 122 15.28 -1.38 -2.92
C ARG A 122 16.01 -2.61 -3.45
N GLU A 123 15.30 -3.71 -3.51
CA GLU A 123 15.74 -4.90 -4.27
C GLU A 123 15.80 -4.61 -5.76
N SER A 124 16.60 -5.37 -6.50
CA SER A 124 16.78 -5.15 -7.94
C SER A 124 15.63 -5.68 -8.78
N VAL A 125 14.89 -6.67 -8.28
CA VAL A 125 13.91 -7.45 -9.05
C VAL A 125 12.50 -7.23 -8.51
N TYR A 126 11.58 -6.90 -9.42
CA TYR A 126 10.14 -6.90 -9.11
C TYR A 126 9.63 -8.32 -8.95
N LEU A 127 8.74 -8.52 -7.99
CA LEU A 127 8.07 -9.80 -7.83
C LEU A 127 7.09 -10.06 -8.99
N PRO A 128 6.91 -11.32 -9.39
CA PRO A 128 5.92 -11.68 -10.40
C PRO A 128 4.50 -11.27 -10.03
N PHE A 129 3.65 -11.07 -11.02
CA PHE A 129 2.22 -10.85 -10.79
C PHE A 129 1.60 -11.97 -9.97
N GLY A 130 0.67 -11.61 -9.08
CA GLY A 130 0.05 -12.54 -8.14
C GLY A 130 0.89 -12.81 -6.89
N THR A 131 2.19 -12.46 -6.91
CA THR A 131 3.07 -12.55 -5.75
C THR A 131 3.19 -11.16 -5.12
N ARG A 132 2.46 -10.92 -4.03
CA ARG A 132 2.41 -9.63 -3.31
C ARG A 132 2.02 -8.42 -4.19
N SER A 133 1.36 -8.64 -5.33
CA SER A 133 0.81 -7.56 -6.14
C SER A 133 -0.35 -6.89 -5.42
N LYS A 134 -0.57 -5.62 -5.73
CA LYS A 134 -1.79 -4.92 -5.34
C LYS A 134 -2.45 -4.35 -6.60
N TYR A 135 -3.66 -3.85 -6.43
CA TYR A 135 -4.48 -3.54 -7.59
C TYR A 135 -5.44 -2.37 -7.35
N ILE A 136 -5.78 -1.73 -8.47
CA ILE A 136 -6.89 -0.80 -8.59
C ILE A 136 -7.95 -1.48 -9.47
N LEU A 137 -9.19 -1.54 -9.03
CA LEU A 137 -10.23 -2.25 -9.74
C LEU A 137 -11.53 -1.45 -9.91
N ASN A 138 -12.30 -1.79 -10.94
CA ASN A 138 -13.67 -1.33 -11.09
C ASN A 138 -14.60 -2.29 -10.32
N PRO A 139 -15.22 -1.83 -9.21
CA PRO A 139 -16.00 -2.71 -8.34
C PRO A 139 -17.26 -3.26 -9.00
N LYS A 140 -17.83 -2.57 -10.00
CA LYS A 140 -19.04 -3.02 -10.71
C LYS A 140 -18.86 -4.38 -11.38
N PHE A 141 -17.66 -4.64 -11.89
CA PHE A 141 -17.31 -5.85 -12.62
C PHE A 141 -16.56 -6.89 -11.78
N THR A 142 -16.37 -6.62 -10.49
CA THR A 142 -15.67 -7.49 -9.55
C THR A 142 -16.63 -8.09 -8.55
N SER A 143 -16.47 -9.38 -8.25
CA SER A 143 -17.34 -10.09 -7.30
C SER A 143 -16.58 -10.81 -6.18
N LEU A 144 -15.24 -10.98 -6.29
CA LEU A 144 -14.45 -11.57 -5.22
C LEU A 144 -13.00 -11.09 -5.32
N VAL A 145 -12.46 -10.59 -4.21
CA VAL A 145 -11.08 -10.13 -4.09
C VAL A 145 -10.29 -10.95 -3.08
N GLY A 146 -9.01 -11.16 -3.37
CA GLY A 146 -8.01 -11.69 -2.46
C GLY A 146 -6.97 -10.63 -2.11
N VAL A 147 -5.99 -10.97 -1.28
CA VAL A 147 -4.97 -10.02 -0.79
C VAL A 147 -4.08 -9.50 -1.92
N HIS A 148 -3.73 -10.36 -2.87
CA HIS A 148 -2.72 -10.06 -3.92
C HIS A 148 -3.26 -10.18 -5.34
N GLN A 149 -4.52 -10.58 -5.50
CA GLN A 149 -5.16 -10.76 -6.80
C GLN A 149 -6.68 -10.71 -6.68
N VAL A 150 -7.34 -10.37 -7.78
CA VAL A 150 -8.79 -10.46 -7.91
C VAL A 150 -9.15 -11.88 -8.33
N TRP A 151 -9.98 -12.57 -7.53
CA TRP A 151 -10.31 -13.97 -7.77
C TRP A 151 -11.48 -14.16 -8.73
N LYS A 152 -12.45 -13.22 -8.70
CA LYS A 152 -13.62 -13.32 -9.57
C LYS A 152 -14.04 -11.95 -10.11
N LYS A 153 -13.97 -11.82 -11.42
CA LYS A 153 -14.35 -10.61 -12.15
C LYS A 153 -14.88 -10.96 -13.54
N SER A 154 -15.55 -10.01 -14.18
CA SER A 154 -15.82 -10.00 -15.62
C SER A 154 -14.94 -8.95 -16.28
N GLY A 155 -14.59 -9.17 -17.57
CA GLY A 155 -13.74 -8.26 -18.32
C GLY A 155 -12.24 -8.52 -18.16
N ASN A 156 -11.44 -7.64 -18.79
CA ASN A 156 -10.01 -7.78 -18.93
C ASN A 156 -9.25 -7.22 -17.70
N GLU A 157 -7.98 -7.55 -17.63
CA GLU A 157 -7.03 -6.99 -16.68
C GLU A 157 -5.86 -6.33 -17.41
N ASP A 158 -5.31 -5.31 -16.81
CA ASP A 158 -4.10 -4.62 -17.25
C ASP A 158 -2.99 -4.83 -16.22
N SER A 159 -1.89 -5.35 -16.69
CA SER A 159 -0.67 -5.48 -15.91
C SER A 159 0.20 -4.26 -16.18
N VAL A 160 0.12 -3.25 -15.32
CA VAL A 160 0.85 -1.99 -15.51
C VAL A 160 2.36 -2.25 -15.55
N PRO A 161 3.07 -1.79 -16.61
CA PRO A 161 4.50 -2.02 -16.75
C PRO A 161 5.32 -1.38 -15.62
N GLU A 162 6.43 -2.03 -15.24
CA GLU A 162 7.38 -1.54 -14.22
C GLU A 162 8.06 -0.21 -14.60
N SER A 163 8.02 0.16 -15.89
CA SER A 163 8.47 1.45 -16.38
C SER A 163 7.49 2.60 -16.12
N GLU A 164 6.22 2.29 -15.87
CA GLU A 164 5.16 3.28 -15.68
C GLU A 164 4.77 3.45 -14.21
N ALA A 165 4.69 2.34 -13.48
CA ALA A 165 4.37 2.36 -12.04
C ALA A 165 4.88 1.10 -11.32
N GLY A 166 5.00 1.18 -10.00
CA GLY A 166 5.33 0.05 -9.14
C GLY A 166 4.66 0.16 -7.79
N LEU A 167 4.47 -0.99 -7.14
CA LEU A 167 4.05 -1.06 -5.75
C LEU A 167 5.30 -1.06 -4.87
N HIS A 168 5.61 0.07 -4.25
CA HIS A 168 6.71 0.21 -3.30
C HIS A 168 6.28 -0.32 -1.94
N HIS A 169 6.90 -1.41 -1.48
CA HIS A 169 6.60 -2.04 -0.20
C HIS A 169 7.75 -1.80 0.79
N TYR A 170 7.52 -0.98 1.80
CA TYR A 170 8.52 -0.58 2.79
C TYR A 170 8.44 -1.47 4.02
N ARG A 171 9.32 -2.47 4.11
CA ARG A 171 9.32 -3.41 5.23
C ARG A 171 10.70 -3.83 5.67
N THR A 172 10.82 -4.32 6.89
CA THR A 172 11.98 -5.06 7.36
C THR A 172 11.90 -6.49 6.83
N TRP A 173 13.03 -7.02 6.35
CA TRP A 173 13.05 -8.36 5.79
C TRP A 173 13.11 -9.44 6.89
N GLU A 174 12.47 -10.54 6.65
CA GLU A 174 12.38 -11.66 7.61
C GLU A 174 13.67 -12.50 7.66
N LEU A 175 14.45 -12.46 6.58
CA LEU A 175 15.71 -13.19 6.45
C LEU A 175 16.89 -12.21 6.39
N PRO A 176 17.53 -11.88 7.52
CA PRO A 176 18.52 -10.81 7.60
C PRO A 176 19.76 -11.00 6.69
N ASN A 177 20.07 -12.23 6.31
CA ASN A 177 21.23 -12.57 5.48
C ASN A 177 20.89 -12.88 4.02
N ASP A 178 19.69 -12.54 3.55
CA ASP A 178 19.30 -12.74 2.16
C ASP A 178 20.14 -11.84 1.22
N PRO A 179 20.95 -12.43 0.29
CA PRO A 179 21.93 -11.70 -0.51
C PRO A 179 21.32 -10.96 -1.71
N GLN A 180 20.26 -10.21 -1.50
CA GLN A 180 19.63 -9.44 -2.58
C GLN A 180 20.50 -8.28 -3.06
N VAL A 181 20.51 -8.04 -4.38
CA VAL A 181 21.19 -6.91 -4.99
C VAL A 181 20.45 -5.62 -4.64
N ARG A 182 21.20 -4.65 -4.08
CA ARG A 182 20.66 -3.34 -3.71
C ARG A 182 20.68 -2.39 -4.90
N MET A 183 19.59 -1.66 -5.09
CA MET A 183 19.52 -0.58 -6.07
C MET A 183 18.95 0.67 -5.40
N GLU A 184 19.51 1.83 -5.75
CA GLU A 184 18.90 3.10 -5.35
C GLU A 184 17.74 3.44 -6.29
N ASP A 185 16.61 3.84 -5.72
CA ASP A 185 15.43 4.28 -6.47
C ASP A 185 14.85 5.55 -5.85
N VAL A 186 15.07 6.64 -6.52
CA VAL A 186 14.65 7.97 -6.11
C VAL A 186 13.42 8.50 -6.89
N ARG A 187 12.81 7.67 -7.72
CA ARG A 187 11.68 8.10 -8.59
C ARG A 187 10.52 8.68 -7.80
N ALA A 188 10.14 8.05 -6.70
CA ALA A 188 9.08 8.55 -5.81
C ALA A 188 9.44 9.90 -5.20
N ILE A 189 10.68 10.04 -4.71
CA ILE A 189 11.17 11.27 -4.08
C ILE A 189 11.28 12.40 -5.09
N ASN A 190 11.89 12.15 -6.26
CA ASN A 190 12.08 13.15 -7.30
C ASN A 190 10.74 13.72 -7.79
N ARG A 191 9.72 12.88 -7.89
CA ARG A 191 8.41 13.31 -8.39
C ARG A 191 7.51 13.90 -7.30
N PHE A 192 7.49 13.27 -6.14
CA PHE A 192 6.49 13.58 -5.10
C PHE A 192 7.09 14.18 -3.83
N GLY A 193 8.41 14.17 -3.65
CA GLY A 193 9.06 14.50 -2.38
C GLY A 193 8.68 15.86 -1.82
N SER A 194 8.75 16.92 -2.61
CA SER A 194 8.38 18.28 -2.15
C SER A 194 6.91 18.35 -1.76
N ARG A 195 5.99 17.85 -2.59
CA ARG A 195 4.56 17.82 -2.28
C ARG A 195 4.24 16.97 -1.04
N LEU A 196 4.99 15.87 -0.86
CA LEU A 196 4.85 15.02 0.33
C LEU A 196 5.29 15.78 1.59
N VAL A 197 6.41 16.49 1.56
CA VAL A 197 6.89 17.30 2.69
C VAL A 197 5.87 18.38 3.06
N ASP A 198 5.35 19.12 2.09
CA ASP A 198 4.32 20.14 2.31
C ASP A 198 3.07 19.55 2.96
N LYS A 199 2.62 18.40 2.48
CA LYS A 199 1.45 17.70 3.03
C LYS A 199 1.71 17.18 4.44
N LEU A 200 2.88 16.59 4.68
CA LEU A 200 3.27 16.12 6.00
C LEU A 200 3.35 17.27 7.00
N GLN A 201 3.89 18.43 6.60
CA GLN A 201 3.92 19.61 7.45
C GLN A 201 2.51 20.07 7.84
N GLN A 202 1.58 20.12 6.87
CA GLN A 202 0.19 20.46 7.14
C GLN A 202 -0.49 19.48 8.09
N VAL A 203 -0.25 18.18 7.92
CA VAL A 203 -0.80 17.14 8.79
C VAL A 203 -0.21 17.24 10.19
N TRP A 204 1.11 17.37 10.30
CA TRP A 204 1.81 17.44 11.58
C TRP A 204 1.36 18.63 12.42
N SER A 205 1.16 19.80 11.79
CA SER A 205 0.65 20.98 12.50
C SER A 205 -0.75 20.80 13.09
N ARG A 206 -1.54 19.85 12.56
CA ARG A 206 -2.88 19.52 13.06
C ARG A 206 -2.87 18.42 14.12
N LEU A 207 -1.73 17.77 14.33
CA LEU A 207 -1.53 16.70 15.32
C LEU A 207 -0.90 17.23 16.60
N ASP A 208 -0.80 18.57 16.76
CA ASP A 208 -0.28 19.20 17.97
C ASP A 208 -1.09 18.73 19.18
N GLY A 209 -0.38 18.28 20.23
CA GLY A 209 -0.97 17.67 21.42
C GLY A 209 -1.44 16.21 21.29
N VAL A 210 -1.29 15.58 20.10
CA VAL A 210 -1.51 14.14 19.95
C VAL A 210 -0.22 13.41 20.32
N PRO A 211 -0.24 12.45 21.29
CA PRO A 211 0.93 11.65 21.60
C PRO A 211 1.39 10.88 20.36
N MET A 212 2.61 11.15 19.89
CA MET A 212 3.19 10.46 18.72
C MET A 212 3.98 9.21 19.10
N ASP A 213 4.37 9.11 20.37
CA ASP A 213 5.05 7.95 20.95
C ASP A 213 4.01 6.95 21.48
N ILE A 214 3.24 6.40 20.58
CA ILE A 214 2.41 5.23 20.93
C ILE A 214 3.39 4.08 21.14
N ASN A 215 3.52 3.65 22.39
CA ASN A 215 4.29 2.45 22.71
C ASN A 215 3.56 1.23 22.14
N ILE A 216 3.94 0.82 20.94
CA ILE A 216 3.33 -0.30 20.21
C ILE A 216 3.51 -1.62 20.99
N SER A 217 4.43 -1.68 21.97
CA SER A 217 4.61 -2.85 22.83
C SER A 217 3.35 -3.23 23.64
N VAL A 218 2.44 -2.28 23.85
CA VAL A 218 1.15 -2.57 24.52
C VAL A 218 0.19 -3.36 23.63
N TYR A 219 0.41 -3.35 22.30
CA TYR A 219 -0.40 -4.10 21.34
C TYR A 219 0.34 -5.31 20.76
N GLY A 220 1.61 -5.48 21.08
CA GLY A 220 2.47 -6.52 20.49
C GLY A 220 2.34 -7.90 21.12
N ASP A 221 1.71 -8.02 22.29
CA ASP A 221 1.52 -9.31 22.95
C ASP A 221 0.24 -10.06 22.49
N HIS A 222 -0.45 -9.51 21.50
CA HIS A 222 -1.67 -10.11 20.93
C HIS A 222 -1.71 -10.04 19.39
N VAL A 223 -0.56 -9.86 18.71
CA VAL A 223 -0.47 -9.89 17.24
C VAL A 223 0.37 -11.07 16.78
#